data_52c2aa36f3b9eab76c63f1a2bfd511cd
#
_entry.id   52c2aa36f3b9eab76c63f1a2bfd511cd
#
_cell.length_a   1.000
_cell.length_b   1.000
_cell.length_c   1.000
_cell.angle_alpha   90.00
_cell.angle_beta   90.00
_cell.angle_gamma   90.00
#
_symmetry.space_group_name_H-M   'P 1'
#
loop_
_entity.id
_entity.type
_entity.pdbx_description
1 polymer ?
#
loop_
_entity_poly.entity_id
_entity_poly.type
_entity_poly.pdbx_seq_one_letter_code
_entity_poly.pdbx_strand_id
1 'polypeptide(L)'
;MKVALVTGASRGIGKACAIRLAKDGYAVVINYSHSEEQAQKVLDEIVAAGGTAITYKADVSDLNQVKQMVKDVSKELGGIDVLVNNAGIVRDEYLLMLNKDTLDTCMDLNVKGYFYCAQQAVLKMFRKKSGVIINMSSVSSKFALPGQSVYSATKGAVNSMTQTMAKELAGYGIRVNAVAPGFIETEMLDAIPEEKKKEYLDAIPMHKLGKAEDVANVVSSLCSDA
;
A
#
# COMPACT_ATOMS: atom_id res chain seq x y z
N MET A 1 -8.49 -6.03 20.12
CA MET A 1 -8.34 -6.41 18.69
C MET A 1 -7.19 -5.62 18.11
N LYS A 2 -6.31 -6.22 17.29
CA LYS A 2 -5.23 -5.50 16.60
C LYS A 2 -5.82 -4.63 15.48
N VAL A 3 -5.20 -3.48 15.21
CA VAL A 3 -5.65 -2.49 14.21
C VAL A 3 -4.72 -2.47 13.01
N ALA A 4 -5.27 -2.60 11.81
CA ALA A 4 -4.54 -2.50 10.54
C ALA A 4 -4.99 -1.26 9.75
N LEU A 5 -4.06 -0.34 9.48
CA LEU A 5 -4.28 0.77 8.57
C LEU A 5 -3.77 0.40 7.17
N VAL A 6 -4.67 0.39 6.19
CA VAL A 6 -4.33 0.14 4.78
C VAL A 6 -4.55 1.41 3.98
N THR A 7 -3.48 1.96 3.41
CA THR A 7 -3.60 3.18 2.60
C THR A 7 -3.99 2.85 1.17
N GLY A 8 -4.85 3.70 0.55
CA GLY A 8 -5.36 3.45 -0.79
C GLY A 8 -6.17 2.16 -0.90
N ALA A 9 -7.02 1.88 0.11
CA ALA A 9 -7.70 0.60 0.25
C ALA A 9 -9.09 0.53 -0.40
N SER A 10 -9.48 1.52 -1.21
CA SER A 10 -10.79 1.56 -1.87
C SER A 10 -10.92 0.59 -3.04
N ARG A 11 -9.83 0.09 -3.62
CA ARG A 11 -9.81 -0.82 -4.78
C ARG A 11 -8.50 -1.61 -4.89
N GLY A 12 -8.45 -2.53 -5.85
CA GLY A 12 -7.25 -3.28 -6.24
C GLY A 12 -6.59 -4.03 -5.08
N ILE A 13 -5.27 -3.98 -5.02
CA ILE A 13 -4.46 -4.66 -4.00
C ILE A 13 -4.81 -4.17 -2.59
N GLY A 14 -5.01 -2.86 -2.42
CA GLY A 14 -5.37 -2.28 -1.11
C GLY A 14 -6.70 -2.81 -0.59
N LYS A 15 -7.74 -2.90 -1.44
CA LYS A 15 -9.02 -3.54 -1.11
C LYS A 15 -8.81 -4.99 -0.68
N ALA A 16 -8.09 -5.77 -1.47
CA ALA A 16 -7.85 -7.18 -1.17
C ALA A 16 -7.10 -7.35 0.18
N CYS A 17 -6.11 -6.51 0.46
CA CYS A 17 -5.41 -6.49 1.75
C CYS A 17 -6.36 -6.14 2.90
N ALA A 18 -7.22 -5.13 2.74
CA ALA A 18 -8.19 -4.74 3.76
C ALA A 18 -9.16 -5.87 4.10
N ILE A 19 -9.75 -6.51 3.08
CA ILE A 19 -10.66 -7.65 3.26
C ILE A 19 -9.94 -8.83 3.92
N ARG A 20 -8.73 -9.15 3.47
CA ARG A 20 -7.96 -10.26 4.02
C ARG A 20 -7.60 -10.03 5.48
N LEU A 21 -7.07 -8.87 5.85
CA LEU A 21 -6.72 -8.56 7.23
C LEU A 21 -7.96 -8.53 8.15
N ALA A 22 -9.12 -8.10 7.65
CA ALA A 22 -10.37 -8.20 8.40
C ALA A 22 -10.76 -9.66 8.68
N LYS A 23 -10.60 -10.56 7.70
CA LYS A 23 -10.80 -12.02 7.88
C LYS A 23 -9.80 -12.63 8.88
N ASP A 24 -8.61 -12.08 8.98
CA ASP A 24 -7.59 -12.48 9.96
C ASP A 24 -7.85 -11.90 11.37
N GLY A 25 -8.95 -11.16 11.57
CA GLY A 25 -9.39 -10.64 12.87
C GLY A 25 -8.85 -9.26 13.24
N TYR A 26 -8.31 -8.51 12.29
CA TYR A 26 -7.94 -7.11 12.54
C TYR A 26 -9.16 -6.18 12.42
N ALA A 27 -9.19 -5.11 13.22
CA ALA A 27 -9.99 -3.93 12.91
C ALA A 27 -9.27 -3.16 11.79
N VAL A 28 -9.93 -2.96 10.65
CA VAL A 28 -9.29 -2.40 9.47
C VAL A 28 -9.70 -0.95 9.24
N VAL A 29 -8.72 -0.09 9.03
CA VAL A 29 -8.92 1.27 8.55
C VAL A 29 -8.70 1.31 7.04
N ILE A 30 -9.77 1.56 6.31
CA ILE A 30 -9.81 1.69 4.85
C ILE A 30 -9.52 3.15 4.52
N ASN A 31 -8.23 3.49 4.30
CA ASN A 31 -7.91 4.85 3.89
C ASN A 31 -8.14 5.04 2.38
N TYR A 32 -8.69 6.19 2.04
CA TYR A 32 -8.89 6.66 0.67
C TYR A 32 -8.70 8.18 0.58
N SER A 33 -8.45 8.70 -0.64
CA SER A 33 -8.35 10.14 -0.88
C SER A 33 -9.59 10.69 -1.60
N HIS A 34 -9.98 10.07 -2.71
CA HIS A 34 -11.06 10.56 -3.58
C HIS A 34 -12.22 9.57 -3.76
N SER A 35 -11.98 8.28 -3.61
CA SER A 35 -12.91 7.20 -3.98
C SER A 35 -13.78 6.77 -2.77
N GLU A 36 -14.63 7.65 -2.26
CA GLU A 36 -15.45 7.44 -1.07
C GLU A 36 -16.45 6.29 -1.25
N GLU A 37 -17.16 6.28 -2.38
CA GLU A 37 -18.14 5.24 -2.69
C GLU A 37 -17.55 3.83 -2.74
N GLN A 38 -16.34 3.71 -3.36
CA GLN A 38 -15.63 2.44 -3.41
C GLN A 38 -15.12 2.03 -2.02
N ALA A 39 -14.63 2.97 -1.23
CA ALA A 39 -14.21 2.69 0.16
C ALA A 39 -15.40 2.21 1.00
N GLN A 40 -16.59 2.81 0.82
CA GLN A 40 -17.82 2.38 1.50
C GLN A 40 -18.21 0.96 1.09
N LYS A 41 -18.14 0.61 -0.19
CA LYS A 41 -18.40 -0.77 -0.65
C LYS A 41 -17.47 -1.79 -0.02
N VAL A 42 -16.19 -1.43 0.17
CA VAL A 42 -15.23 -2.30 0.87
C VAL A 42 -15.59 -2.46 2.35
N LEU A 43 -15.99 -1.37 3.00
CA LEU A 43 -16.49 -1.40 4.38
C LEU A 43 -17.68 -2.34 4.51
N ASP A 44 -18.69 -2.16 3.65
CA ASP A 44 -19.92 -2.96 3.66
C ASP A 44 -19.62 -4.46 3.44
N GLU A 45 -18.69 -4.78 2.54
CA GLU A 45 -18.24 -6.16 2.30
C GLU A 45 -17.58 -6.78 3.53
N ILE A 46 -16.73 -6.02 4.24
CA ILE A 46 -16.08 -6.48 5.47
C ILE A 46 -17.09 -6.69 6.58
N VAL A 47 -18.01 -5.74 6.78
CA VAL A 47 -19.04 -5.82 7.83
C VAL A 47 -20.02 -6.96 7.55
N ALA A 48 -20.45 -7.14 6.30
CA ALA A 48 -21.31 -8.26 5.91
C ALA A 48 -20.68 -9.63 6.15
N ALA A 49 -19.33 -9.71 6.09
CA ALA A 49 -18.58 -10.92 6.44
C ALA A 49 -18.31 -11.07 7.96
N GLY A 50 -18.85 -10.18 8.80
CA GLY A 50 -18.66 -10.21 10.25
C GLY A 50 -17.35 -9.58 10.73
N GLY A 51 -16.61 -8.92 9.86
CA GLY A 51 -15.39 -8.19 10.21
C GLY A 51 -15.66 -6.79 10.81
N THR A 52 -14.60 -6.15 11.28
CA THR A 52 -14.65 -4.78 11.81
C THR A 52 -13.81 -3.87 10.93
N ALA A 53 -14.39 -2.79 10.42
CA ALA A 53 -13.67 -1.80 9.65
C ALA A 53 -14.27 -0.39 9.83
N ILE A 54 -13.48 0.62 9.51
CA ILE A 54 -13.91 2.01 9.32
C ILE A 54 -13.29 2.55 8.04
N THR A 55 -13.93 3.52 7.42
CA THR A 55 -13.34 4.30 6.33
C THR A 55 -12.69 5.57 6.87
N TYR A 56 -11.59 6.02 6.27
CA TYR A 56 -10.97 7.30 6.63
C TYR A 56 -10.46 8.04 5.40
N LYS A 57 -11.00 9.24 5.17
CA LYS A 57 -10.57 10.12 4.08
C LYS A 57 -9.32 10.88 4.46
N ALA A 58 -8.20 10.63 3.77
CA ALA A 58 -6.98 11.41 3.90
C ALA A 58 -6.10 11.21 2.65
N ASP A 59 -5.51 12.31 2.18
CA ASP A 59 -4.42 12.27 1.21
C ASP A 59 -3.11 12.00 1.95
N VAL A 60 -2.50 10.86 1.69
CA VAL A 60 -1.27 10.46 2.39
C VAL A 60 -0.03 11.24 1.92
N SER A 61 -0.11 11.99 0.84
CA SER A 61 0.93 12.93 0.41
C SER A 61 0.95 14.21 1.27
N ASP A 62 -0.12 14.46 2.05
CA ASP A 62 -0.22 15.58 3.00
C ASP A 62 0.06 15.10 4.43
N LEU A 63 1.19 15.52 4.97
CA LEU A 63 1.61 15.17 6.33
C LEU A 63 0.58 15.55 7.41
N ASN A 64 -0.14 16.67 7.24
CA ASN A 64 -1.11 17.10 8.25
C ASN A 64 -2.34 16.20 8.26
N GLN A 65 -2.83 15.78 7.10
CA GLN A 65 -3.91 14.81 6.98
C GLN A 65 -3.49 13.44 7.56
N VAL A 66 -2.26 12.99 7.30
CA VAL A 66 -1.72 11.74 7.90
C VAL A 66 -1.65 11.83 9.42
N LYS A 67 -1.15 12.94 9.97
CA LYS A 67 -1.12 13.16 11.44
C LYS A 67 -2.51 13.10 12.04
N GLN A 68 -3.48 13.76 11.41
CA GLN A 68 -4.87 13.76 11.88
C GLN A 68 -5.47 12.36 11.80
N MET A 69 -5.32 11.65 10.68
CA MET A 69 -5.77 10.28 10.51
C MET A 69 -5.24 9.35 11.61
N VAL A 70 -3.93 9.34 11.83
CA VAL A 70 -3.31 8.47 12.84
C VAL A 70 -3.76 8.83 14.25
N LYS A 71 -3.98 10.11 14.54
CA LYS A 71 -4.51 10.57 15.84
C LYS A 71 -5.94 10.07 16.07
N ASP A 72 -6.83 10.25 15.08
CA ASP A 72 -8.24 9.89 15.18
C ASP A 72 -8.42 8.37 15.26
N VAL A 73 -7.76 7.62 14.38
CA VAL A 73 -7.72 6.16 14.40
C VAL A 73 -7.22 5.63 15.75
N SER A 74 -6.16 6.24 16.30
CA SER A 74 -5.64 5.81 17.60
C SER A 74 -6.58 6.11 18.74
N LYS A 75 -7.37 7.19 18.64
CA LYS A 75 -8.40 7.52 19.64
C LYS A 75 -9.60 6.57 19.57
N GLU A 76 -10.03 6.24 18.36
CA GLU A 76 -11.22 5.41 18.11
C GLU A 76 -10.95 3.91 18.33
N LEU A 77 -9.84 3.40 17.79
CA LEU A 77 -9.53 1.97 17.77
C LEU A 77 -8.39 1.56 18.73
N GLY A 78 -7.80 2.49 19.46
CA GLY A 78 -6.78 2.19 20.47
C GLY A 78 -5.35 2.14 19.96
N GLY A 79 -5.10 2.41 18.69
CA GLY A 79 -3.74 2.48 18.10
C GLY A 79 -3.65 1.96 16.68
N ILE A 80 -2.43 1.67 16.25
CA ILE A 80 -2.12 1.03 14.96
C ILE A 80 -1.11 -0.08 15.27
N ASP A 81 -1.39 -1.31 14.87
CA ASP A 81 -0.52 -2.48 15.03
C ASP A 81 0.09 -2.90 13.69
N VAL A 82 -0.62 -2.69 12.60
CA VAL A 82 -0.17 -2.95 11.22
C VAL A 82 -0.41 -1.72 10.37
N LEU A 83 0.61 -1.34 9.59
CA LEU A 83 0.51 -0.36 8.52
C LEU A 83 0.81 -1.05 7.19
N VAL A 84 -0.12 -0.97 6.25
CA VAL A 84 0.11 -1.34 4.84
C VAL A 84 0.17 -0.06 4.01
N ASN A 85 1.37 0.38 3.68
CA ASN A 85 1.60 1.47 2.74
C ASN A 85 1.37 0.95 1.31
N ASN A 86 0.17 1.17 0.78
CA ASN A 86 -0.24 0.71 -0.54
C ASN A 86 -0.64 1.87 -1.46
N ALA A 87 -1.09 3.00 -0.94
CA ALA A 87 -1.45 4.16 -1.76
C ALA A 87 -0.32 4.54 -2.72
N GLY A 88 -0.64 4.67 -3.99
CA GLY A 88 0.35 5.00 -5.00
C GLY A 88 -0.28 5.17 -6.37
N ILE A 89 0.45 5.81 -7.25
CA ILE A 89 0.08 6.02 -8.65
C ILE A 89 1.17 5.57 -9.59
N VAL A 90 0.76 5.20 -10.78
CA VAL A 90 1.62 5.00 -11.94
C VAL A 90 1.28 6.10 -12.95
N ARG A 91 2.28 6.85 -13.37
CA ARG A 91 2.18 7.80 -14.47
C ARG A 91 3.35 7.49 -15.42
N ASP A 92 3.05 6.73 -16.46
CA ASP A 92 4.04 6.34 -17.45
C ASP A 92 4.32 7.50 -18.38
N GLU A 93 5.58 7.92 -18.45
CA GLU A 93 6.03 9.02 -19.31
C GLU A 93 7.49 8.78 -19.71
N TYR A 94 7.78 8.87 -21.01
CA TYR A 94 9.15 8.75 -21.50
C TYR A 94 9.99 9.92 -21.00
N LEU A 95 11.25 9.67 -20.66
CA LEU A 95 12.16 10.67 -20.08
C LEU A 95 12.22 11.99 -20.88
N LEU A 96 12.18 11.89 -22.21
CA LEU A 96 12.18 13.07 -23.09
C LEU A 96 10.94 13.96 -22.88
N MET A 97 9.81 13.39 -22.49
CA MET A 97 8.53 14.08 -22.33
C MET A 97 8.20 14.35 -20.85
N LEU A 98 9.05 13.86 -19.95
CA LEU A 98 8.80 13.93 -18.50
C LEU A 98 8.63 15.37 -18.04
N ASN A 99 7.47 15.66 -17.50
CA ASN A 99 7.18 16.96 -16.89
C ASN A 99 7.35 16.94 -15.35
N LYS A 100 7.49 18.14 -14.80
CA LYS A 100 7.71 18.33 -13.35
C LYS A 100 6.55 17.79 -12.51
N ASP A 101 5.30 17.97 -12.96
CA ASP A 101 4.12 17.54 -12.21
C ASP A 101 4.05 16.02 -12.05
N THR A 102 4.35 15.28 -13.12
CA THR A 102 4.45 13.81 -13.07
C THR A 102 5.50 13.36 -12.06
N LEU A 103 6.69 13.97 -12.10
CA LEU A 103 7.77 13.64 -11.16
C LEU A 103 7.35 13.94 -9.71
N ASP A 104 6.90 15.16 -9.44
CA ASP A 104 6.55 15.61 -8.08
C ASP A 104 5.40 14.77 -7.51
N THR A 105 4.32 14.59 -8.28
CA THR A 105 3.15 13.83 -7.82
C THR A 105 3.50 12.39 -7.50
N CYS A 106 4.30 11.73 -8.33
CA CYS A 106 4.75 10.36 -8.06
C CYS A 106 5.65 10.28 -6.82
N MET A 107 6.58 11.23 -6.66
CA MET A 107 7.46 11.27 -5.49
C MET A 107 6.68 11.59 -4.21
N ASP A 108 5.76 12.52 -4.26
CA ASP A 108 4.97 12.93 -3.10
C ASP A 108 4.09 11.80 -2.58
N LEU A 109 3.39 11.10 -3.47
CA LEU A 109 2.50 10.03 -3.07
C LEU A 109 3.25 8.72 -2.78
N ASN A 110 4.09 8.25 -3.73
CA ASN A 110 4.68 6.91 -3.65
C ASN A 110 5.87 6.82 -2.67
N VAL A 111 6.51 7.97 -2.33
CA VAL A 111 7.69 7.99 -1.45
C VAL A 111 7.40 8.77 -0.18
N LYS A 112 7.10 10.08 -0.28
CA LYS A 112 6.87 10.90 0.93
C LYS A 112 5.66 10.41 1.72
N GLY A 113 4.57 10.03 1.05
CA GLY A 113 3.39 9.45 1.71
C GLY A 113 3.71 8.23 2.57
N TYR A 114 4.58 7.34 2.07
CA TYR A 114 5.02 6.17 2.82
C TYR A 114 5.84 6.54 4.05
N PHE A 115 6.76 7.51 3.92
CA PHE A 115 7.49 8.04 5.07
C PHE A 115 6.56 8.66 6.11
N TYR A 116 5.59 9.48 5.68
CA TYR A 116 4.67 10.15 6.58
C TYR A 116 3.82 9.13 7.36
N CYS A 117 3.22 8.17 6.66
CA CYS A 117 2.43 7.13 7.31
C CYS A 117 3.28 6.27 8.25
N ALA A 118 4.47 5.83 7.80
CA ALA A 118 5.38 5.04 8.62
C ALA A 118 5.79 5.79 9.89
N GLN A 119 6.23 7.06 9.77
CA GLN A 119 6.64 7.87 10.92
C GLN A 119 5.50 8.00 11.94
N GLN A 120 4.28 8.30 11.50
CA GLN A 120 3.15 8.48 12.42
C GLN A 120 2.69 7.16 13.04
N ALA A 121 2.72 6.05 12.29
CA ALA A 121 2.40 4.73 12.83
C ALA A 121 3.45 4.26 13.86
N VAL A 122 4.74 4.45 13.57
CA VAL A 122 5.84 4.11 14.47
C VAL A 122 5.71 4.80 15.82
N LEU A 123 5.26 6.05 15.89
CA LEU A 123 5.00 6.75 17.17
C LEU A 123 3.97 6.03 18.05
N LYS A 124 3.06 5.24 17.46
CA LYS A 124 2.09 4.42 18.21
C LYS A 124 2.63 3.03 18.53
N MET A 125 3.35 2.40 17.60
CA MET A 125 3.97 1.09 17.75
C MET A 125 5.11 1.09 18.76
N PHE A 126 5.92 2.15 18.77
CA PHE A 126 7.09 2.32 19.65
C PHE A 126 6.79 2.11 21.13
N ARG A 127 5.67 2.67 21.62
CA ARG A 127 5.26 2.54 23.01
C ARG A 127 4.85 1.11 23.38
N LYS A 128 4.29 0.38 22.42
CA LYS A 128 3.88 -1.03 22.58
C LYS A 128 5.05 -2.00 22.40
N LYS A 129 6.18 -1.54 21.86
CA LYS A 129 7.31 -2.36 21.41
C LYS A 129 6.87 -3.51 20.49
N SER A 130 5.91 -3.22 19.63
CA SER A 130 5.35 -4.19 18.68
C SER A 130 4.69 -3.46 17.52
N GLY A 131 4.88 -3.96 16.31
CA GLY A 131 4.22 -3.43 15.12
C GLY A 131 4.74 -4.08 13.84
N VAL A 132 3.97 -3.91 12.77
CA VAL A 132 4.34 -4.38 11.43
C VAL A 132 4.09 -3.29 10.41
N ILE A 133 5.06 -3.03 9.55
CA ILE A 133 4.92 -2.15 8.40
C ILE A 133 5.19 -2.96 7.14
N ILE A 134 4.23 -2.92 6.21
CA ILE A 134 4.37 -3.51 4.89
C ILE A 134 4.34 -2.40 3.85
N ASN A 135 5.40 -2.27 3.08
CA ASN A 135 5.51 -1.28 2.02
C ASN A 135 5.27 -1.95 0.66
N MET A 136 4.30 -1.44 -0.11
CA MET A 136 4.01 -1.95 -1.43
C MET A 136 5.01 -1.40 -2.45
N SER A 137 5.95 -2.25 -2.85
CA SER A 137 6.92 -2.00 -3.92
C SER A 137 6.36 -2.45 -5.29
N SER A 138 7.20 -2.81 -6.22
CA SER A 138 6.88 -3.37 -7.53
C SER A 138 8.09 -4.08 -8.11
N VAL A 139 7.86 -5.04 -9.00
CA VAL A 139 8.92 -5.61 -9.86
C VAL A 139 9.61 -4.53 -10.68
N SER A 140 8.92 -3.44 -11.03
CA SER A 140 9.49 -2.27 -11.74
C SER A 140 10.65 -1.61 -11.00
N SER A 141 10.83 -1.90 -9.71
CA SER A 141 12.03 -1.47 -8.96
C SER A 141 13.31 -2.17 -9.38
N LYS A 142 13.21 -3.27 -10.13
CA LYS A 142 14.35 -4.11 -10.58
C LYS A 142 14.33 -4.39 -12.08
N PHE A 143 13.15 -4.38 -12.70
CA PHE A 143 12.99 -4.62 -14.13
C PHE A 143 12.65 -3.31 -14.84
N ALA A 144 13.45 -2.99 -15.87
CA ALA A 144 13.27 -1.77 -16.64
C ALA A 144 12.06 -1.89 -17.59
N LEU A 145 11.13 -0.96 -17.45
CA LEU A 145 10.01 -0.79 -18.38
C LEU A 145 10.09 0.61 -18.99
N PRO A 146 10.16 0.74 -20.33
CA PRO A 146 10.17 2.04 -20.99
C PRO A 146 8.96 2.90 -20.56
N GLY A 147 9.19 4.17 -20.26
CA GLY A 147 8.18 5.09 -19.75
C GLY A 147 8.02 5.07 -18.22
N GLN A 148 8.58 4.10 -17.49
CA GLN A 148 8.42 3.97 -16.04
C GLN A 148 9.61 4.47 -15.22
N SER A 149 10.47 5.32 -15.76
CA SER A 149 11.67 5.79 -15.06
C SER A 149 11.36 6.40 -13.68
N VAL A 150 10.32 7.23 -13.58
CA VAL A 150 9.89 7.84 -12.31
C VAL A 150 9.26 6.81 -11.39
N TYR A 151 8.32 6.00 -11.88
CA TYR A 151 7.68 4.96 -11.08
C TYR A 151 8.69 3.96 -10.53
N SER A 152 9.60 3.47 -11.37
CA SER A 152 10.68 2.56 -10.97
C SER A 152 11.58 3.18 -9.90
N ALA A 153 11.95 4.46 -10.06
CA ALA A 153 12.71 5.19 -9.06
C ALA A 153 11.98 5.26 -7.71
N THR A 154 10.67 5.55 -7.71
CA THR A 154 9.88 5.57 -6.47
C THR A 154 9.85 4.20 -5.79
N LYS A 155 9.69 3.11 -6.57
CA LYS A 155 9.65 1.75 -6.02
C LYS A 155 11.04 1.23 -5.59
N GLY A 156 12.10 1.71 -6.24
CA GLY A 156 13.48 1.54 -5.78
C GLY A 156 13.72 2.24 -4.43
N ALA A 157 13.24 3.47 -4.27
CA ALA A 157 13.27 4.19 -3.01
C ALA A 157 12.51 3.44 -1.90
N VAL A 158 11.33 2.87 -2.21
CA VAL A 158 10.55 2.04 -1.27
C VAL A 158 11.34 0.82 -0.80
N ASN A 159 12.09 0.14 -1.68
CA ASN A 159 12.92 -0.98 -1.28
C ASN A 159 14.05 -0.55 -0.32
N SER A 160 14.74 0.55 -0.65
CA SER A 160 15.86 1.05 0.16
C SER A 160 15.38 1.54 1.53
N MET A 161 14.31 2.34 1.59
CA MET A 161 13.76 2.81 2.86
C MET A 161 13.26 1.66 3.74
N THR A 162 12.68 0.61 3.15
CA THR A 162 12.23 -0.57 3.89
C THR A 162 13.39 -1.25 4.61
N GLN A 163 14.52 -1.47 3.92
CA GLN A 163 15.70 -2.10 4.51
C GLN A 163 16.28 -1.29 5.67
N THR A 164 16.31 0.03 5.51
CA THR A 164 16.84 0.92 6.56
C THR A 164 15.89 0.98 7.75
N MET A 165 14.59 1.20 7.51
CA MET A 165 13.58 1.21 8.56
C MET A 165 13.53 -0.12 9.33
N ALA A 166 13.71 -1.26 8.66
CA ALA A 166 13.76 -2.56 9.33
C ALA A 166 14.88 -2.65 10.35
N LYS A 167 16.08 -2.15 10.00
CA LYS A 167 17.23 -2.11 10.93
C LYS A 167 17.03 -1.12 12.08
N GLU A 168 16.52 0.08 11.78
CA GLU A 168 16.26 1.12 12.79
C GLU A 168 15.21 0.69 13.82
N LEU A 169 14.19 -0.04 13.39
CA LEU A 169 13.01 -0.34 14.19
C LEU A 169 13.04 -1.73 14.85
N ALA A 170 13.96 -2.60 14.45
CA ALA A 170 14.07 -3.97 15.00
C ALA A 170 14.22 -4.00 16.51
N GLY A 171 15.05 -3.10 17.08
CA GLY A 171 15.25 -2.98 18.53
C GLY A 171 14.01 -2.58 19.33
N TYR A 172 12.98 -2.11 18.63
CA TYR A 172 11.67 -1.75 19.20
C TYR A 172 10.59 -2.79 18.92
N GLY A 173 10.96 -3.98 18.43
CA GLY A 173 10.00 -5.03 18.12
C GLY A 173 9.09 -4.71 16.93
N ILE A 174 9.48 -3.79 16.05
CA ILE A 174 8.71 -3.41 14.87
C ILE A 174 9.37 -4.03 13.64
N ARG A 175 8.61 -4.83 12.88
CA ARG A 175 9.05 -5.46 11.64
C ARG A 175 8.66 -4.60 10.45
N VAL A 176 9.56 -4.46 9.49
CA VAL A 176 9.30 -3.73 8.25
C VAL A 176 9.68 -4.60 7.07
N ASN A 177 8.74 -4.83 6.16
CA ASN A 177 8.94 -5.61 4.95
C ASN A 177 8.37 -4.88 3.73
N ALA A 178 8.84 -5.27 2.54
CA ALA A 178 8.25 -4.85 1.29
C ALA A 178 7.71 -6.06 0.51
N VAL A 179 6.57 -5.86 -0.14
CA VAL A 179 6.04 -6.79 -1.14
C VAL A 179 6.19 -6.12 -2.50
N ALA A 180 6.74 -6.82 -3.48
CA ALA A 180 6.98 -6.32 -4.82
C ALA A 180 6.14 -7.12 -5.84
N PRO A 181 4.86 -6.78 -6.02
CA PRO A 181 4.01 -7.47 -6.98
C PRO A 181 4.51 -7.32 -8.41
N GLY A 182 4.26 -8.35 -9.23
CA GLY A 182 4.37 -8.27 -10.68
C GLY A 182 3.13 -7.64 -11.30
N PHE A 183 2.75 -8.12 -12.47
CA PHE A 183 1.52 -7.70 -13.13
C PHE A 183 0.32 -8.37 -12.45
N ILE A 184 -0.50 -7.57 -11.80
CA ILE A 184 -1.69 -8.00 -11.03
C ILE A 184 -2.94 -7.52 -11.75
N GLU A 185 -3.90 -8.43 -11.91
CA GLU A 185 -5.21 -8.13 -12.48
C GLU A 185 -5.96 -7.14 -11.58
N THR A 186 -6.02 -5.89 -12.01
CA THR A 186 -6.68 -4.78 -11.32
C THR A 186 -7.27 -3.83 -12.34
N GLU A 187 -8.21 -2.99 -11.94
CA GLU A 187 -8.79 -1.94 -12.79
C GLU A 187 -7.73 -1.06 -13.49
N MET A 188 -6.51 -1.01 -12.97
CA MET A 188 -5.41 -0.27 -13.58
C MET A 188 -4.97 -0.90 -14.91
N LEU A 189 -5.11 -2.22 -15.08
CA LEU A 189 -4.80 -2.90 -16.34
C LEU A 189 -5.92 -2.78 -17.37
N ASP A 190 -7.15 -2.48 -16.95
CA ASP A 190 -8.28 -2.34 -17.87
C ASP A 190 -8.10 -1.17 -18.84
N ALA A 191 -7.37 -0.14 -18.41
CA ALA A 191 -7.05 1.03 -19.23
C ALA A 191 -5.88 0.81 -20.22
N ILE A 192 -5.21 -0.36 -20.18
CA ILE A 192 -4.05 -0.64 -21.04
C ILE A 192 -4.53 -1.28 -22.36
N PRO A 193 -4.02 -0.82 -23.51
CA PRO A 193 -4.33 -1.43 -24.81
C PRO A 193 -4.03 -2.94 -24.86
N GLU A 194 -4.86 -3.72 -25.56
CA GLU A 194 -4.76 -5.20 -25.61
C GLU A 194 -3.39 -5.68 -26.14
N GLU A 195 -2.78 -4.97 -27.10
CA GLU A 195 -1.44 -5.30 -27.59
C GLU A 195 -0.40 -5.24 -26.46
N LYS A 196 -0.49 -4.22 -25.62
CA LYS A 196 0.45 -4.02 -24.50
C LYS A 196 0.18 -5.03 -23.37
N LYS A 197 -1.07 -5.42 -23.16
CA LYS A 197 -1.43 -6.53 -22.23
C LYS A 197 -0.82 -7.84 -22.70
N LYS A 198 -0.86 -8.10 -24.00
CA LYS A 198 -0.24 -9.29 -24.61
C LYS A 198 1.29 -9.30 -24.40
N GLU A 199 1.96 -8.17 -24.64
CA GLU A 199 3.40 -8.03 -24.37
C GLU A 199 3.73 -8.34 -22.90
N TYR A 200 2.91 -7.86 -21.95
CA TYR A 200 3.11 -8.15 -20.54
C TYR A 200 2.89 -9.63 -20.22
N LEU A 201 1.87 -10.25 -20.78
CA LEU A 201 1.60 -11.68 -20.60
C LEU A 201 2.73 -12.54 -21.17
N ASP A 202 3.27 -12.19 -22.35
CA ASP A 202 4.38 -12.88 -22.97
C ASP A 202 5.69 -12.75 -22.17
N ALA A 203 5.87 -11.63 -21.46
CA ALA A 203 7.01 -11.42 -20.56
C ALA A 203 6.91 -12.20 -19.24
N ILE A 204 5.72 -12.69 -18.86
CA ILE A 204 5.51 -13.48 -17.65
C ILE A 204 5.74 -14.96 -17.98
N PRO A 205 6.71 -15.66 -17.36
CA PRO A 205 6.98 -17.06 -17.68
C PRO A 205 5.78 -18.01 -17.55
N MET A 206 4.83 -17.70 -16.67
CA MET A 206 3.59 -18.48 -16.48
C MET A 206 2.45 -18.02 -17.40
N HIS A 207 2.66 -17.02 -18.24
CA HIS A 207 1.67 -16.41 -19.15
C HIS A 207 0.32 -16.09 -18.50
N LYS A 208 0.33 -15.71 -17.23
CA LYS A 208 -0.88 -15.30 -16.49
C LYS A 208 -0.57 -14.17 -15.52
N LEU A 209 -1.54 -13.28 -15.33
CA LEU A 209 -1.49 -12.25 -14.31
C LEU A 209 -1.67 -12.86 -12.91
N GLY A 210 -1.10 -12.23 -11.91
CA GLY A 210 -1.44 -12.49 -10.52
C GLY A 210 -2.77 -11.84 -10.14
N LYS A 211 -3.39 -12.30 -9.06
CA LYS A 211 -4.60 -11.70 -8.50
C LYS A 211 -4.27 -10.81 -7.30
N ALA A 212 -5.12 -9.83 -7.02
CA ALA A 212 -4.96 -8.98 -5.85
C ALA A 212 -4.95 -9.79 -4.54
N GLU A 213 -5.71 -10.89 -4.49
CA GLU A 213 -5.77 -11.83 -3.37
C GLU A 213 -4.44 -12.56 -3.14
N ASP A 214 -3.66 -12.85 -4.19
CA ASP A 214 -2.35 -13.46 -4.05
C ASP A 214 -1.41 -12.54 -3.26
N VAL A 215 -1.44 -11.24 -3.58
CA VAL A 215 -0.67 -10.21 -2.87
C VAL A 215 -1.17 -10.07 -1.44
N ALA A 216 -2.48 -10.03 -1.23
CA ALA A 216 -3.09 -9.91 0.09
C ALA A 216 -2.73 -11.11 1.00
N ASN A 217 -2.63 -12.32 0.45
CA ASN A 217 -2.19 -13.51 1.19
C ASN A 217 -0.74 -13.38 1.68
N VAL A 218 0.16 -12.84 0.85
CA VAL A 218 1.55 -12.55 1.26
C VAL A 218 1.59 -11.49 2.36
N VAL A 219 0.83 -10.40 2.20
CA VAL A 219 0.72 -9.35 3.23
C VAL A 219 0.22 -9.93 4.55
N SER A 220 -0.84 -10.73 4.53
CA SER A 220 -1.39 -11.42 5.70
C SER A 220 -0.33 -12.28 6.40
N SER A 221 0.41 -13.10 5.66
CA SER A 221 1.50 -13.92 6.21
C SER A 221 2.59 -13.08 6.87
N LEU A 222 2.96 -11.95 6.26
CA LEU A 222 3.96 -11.04 6.84
C LEU A 222 3.44 -10.27 8.07
N CYS A 223 2.12 -10.13 8.23
CA CYS A 223 1.48 -9.50 9.39
C CYS A 223 1.29 -10.46 10.55
N SER A 224 1.37 -11.78 10.33
CA SER A 224 1.22 -12.78 11.39
C SER A 224 2.36 -12.73 12.40
N ASP A 225 2.10 -13.22 13.61
CA ASP A 225 3.11 -13.36 14.68
C ASP A 225 3.92 -14.67 14.55
N ALA A 226 3.69 -15.42 13.45
CA ALA A 226 4.32 -16.73 13.20
C ALA A 226 5.71 -16.58 12.57
#